data_412e2b669e0f99b929804ecae6aa4fe7
#
_entry.id   412e2b669e0f99b929804ecae6aa4fe7
#
_cell.length_a   1.000
_cell.length_b   1.000
_cell.length_c   1.000
_cell.angle_alpha   90.00
_cell.angle_beta   90.00
_cell.angle_gamma   90.00
#
_symmetry.space_group_name_H-M   'P 1'
#
loop_
_entity.id
_entity.type
_entity.pdbx_description
1 polymer ?
#
loop_
_entity_poly.entity_id
_entity_poly.type
_entity_poly.pdbx_seq_one_letter_code
_entity_poly.pdbx_strand_id
1 'polypeptide(L)'
;MNGRHLRIAMLSAHSCPVGALGARDTGGMSVYIRELARELGRRGHTVDVYTRVHDPNDPLVIDLGEGARLIHLLAGEQEKIHKLAVYSYLPDFACHLENFRKNNDLHYDLVFSHYWLSGWVGRYLQLWWQVPHVIMFHTLGAVKNAIGIGEDAPELRIVTERDSVQNCQRVIVATEREKAELIRYYGASPDRVSVVPCGVNLETFRPVDREAARQKLGLSDDKILLFVGRIDPLKGADRLLRALPRLGNTGSLRLVIIGGDEYSRNEVEKLRKLAAGLGIADRVTFQGIVKQDRLPYFYSAADVCVVPSYYESFGLVALESLACGTPVVASDVGDLRNIIRPGETGYVVSENTPAALADRIARLLSRPPRDTDAALAIRESVKSFGWASIAGAVIRELLPVLDARMPAVA
;
A
#
# COMPACT_ATOMS: atom_id res chain seq x y z
N MET A 1 10.14 6.68 28.70
CA MET A 1 11.22 7.14 27.80
C MET A 1 10.81 8.53 27.37
N ASN A 2 11.52 9.57 27.82
CA ASN A 2 11.30 10.96 27.38
C ASN A 2 11.62 10.99 25.87
N GLY A 3 10.57 11.04 25.05
CA GLY A 3 10.69 10.92 23.61
C GLY A 3 11.39 12.15 23.02
N ARG A 4 12.55 11.95 22.40
CA ARG A 4 13.18 12.96 21.55
C ARG A 4 12.16 13.41 20.50
N HIS A 5 11.82 14.69 20.46
CA HIS A 5 11.03 15.28 19.38
C HIS A 5 11.84 15.24 18.10
N LEU A 6 11.28 14.72 17.01
CA LEU A 6 11.93 14.68 15.70
C LEU A 6 11.20 15.58 14.71
N ARG A 7 11.97 16.23 13.86
CA ARG A 7 11.49 16.93 12.67
C ARG A 7 11.88 16.12 11.44
N ILE A 8 10.89 15.57 10.75
CA ILE A 8 11.08 14.61 9.67
C ILE A 8 10.65 15.22 8.33
N ALA A 9 11.57 15.28 7.37
CA ALA A 9 11.22 15.54 5.97
C ALA A 9 10.85 14.21 5.30
N MET A 10 9.57 13.98 5.05
CA MET A 10 9.08 12.78 4.39
C MET A 10 8.85 13.07 2.90
N LEU A 11 9.39 12.26 2.01
CA LEU A 11 9.36 12.51 0.56
C LEU A 11 8.47 11.53 -0.18
N SER A 12 7.56 12.05 -0.99
CA SER A 12 6.67 11.30 -1.89
C SER A 12 6.53 12.01 -3.24
N ALA A 13 7.63 12.11 -3.99
CA ALA A 13 7.73 12.98 -5.15
C ALA A 13 6.65 12.75 -6.25
N HIS A 14 6.21 11.50 -6.47
CA HIS A 14 5.32 11.14 -7.58
C HIS A 14 3.90 10.76 -7.17
N SER A 15 3.64 10.55 -5.88
CA SER A 15 2.36 10.02 -5.40
C SER A 15 1.84 10.88 -4.26
N CYS A 16 0.74 11.59 -4.50
CA CYS A 16 0.12 12.43 -3.47
C CYS A 16 -0.55 11.56 -2.38
N PRO A 17 -0.17 11.72 -1.09
CA PRO A 17 -0.75 10.94 0.01
C PRO A 17 -2.26 11.13 0.21
N VAL A 18 -2.81 12.26 -0.25
CA VAL A 18 -4.25 12.57 -0.16
C VAL A 18 -4.97 12.41 -1.51
N GLY A 19 -4.28 11.96 -2.56
CA GLY A 19 -4.88 11.69 -3.87
C GLY A 19 -5.95 10.59 -3.81
N ALA A 20 -6.79 10.51 -4.84
CA ALA A 20 -7.84 9.51 -4.95
C ALA A 20 -7.24 8.10 -4.98
N LEU A 21 -7.54 7.30 -3.94
CA LEU A 21 -7.04 5.93 -3.83
C LEU A 21 -7.64 5.00 -4.90
N GLY A 22 -6.82 4.11 -5.43
CA GLY A 22 -7.21 3.19 -6.51
C GLY A 22 -6.94 3.73 -7.91
N ALA A 23 -6.51 5.00 -8.05
CA ALA A 23 -5.98 5.55 -9.28
C ALA A 23 -4.54 5.06 -9.53
N ARG A 24 -4.02 5.32 -10.76
CA ARG A 24 -2.78 4.73 -11.29
C ARG A 24 -1.58 4.80 -10.33
N ASP A 25 -1.32 5.96 -9.71
CA ASP A 25 -0.14 6.19 -8.87
C ASP A 25 -0.50 6.41 -7.39
N THR A 26 -1.76 6.21 -7.01
CA THR A 26 -2.23 6.31 -5.63
C THR A 26 -2.74 4.97 -5.12
N GLY A 27 -2.16 4.48 -4.05
CA GLY A 27 -2.47 3.15 -3.52
C GLY A 27 -1.90 2.95 -2.11
N GLY A 28 -1.43 1.75 -1.83
CA GLY A 28 -0.90 1.37 -0.51
C GLY A 28 0.20 2.30 0.00
N MET A 29 1.08 2.79 -0.87
CA MET A 29 2.12 3.75 -0.49
C MET A 29 1.54 5.08 -0.01
N SER A 30 0.54 5.62 -0.71
CA SER A 30 -0.12 6.88 -0.32
C SER A 30 -0.80 6.75 1.04
N VAL A 31 -1.47 5.61 1.29
CA VAL A 31 -2.06 5.28 2.60
C VAL A 31 -0.98 5.19 3.66
N TYR A 32 0.10 4.45 3.41
CA TYR A 32 1.21 4.28 4.35
C TYR A 32 1.80 5.63 4.78
N ILE A 33 2.14 6.49 3.81
CA ILE A 33 2.74 7.80 4.08
C ILE A 33 1.80 8.67 4.92
N ARG A 34 0.53 8.78 4.52
CA ARG A 34 -0.46 9.59 5.21
C ARG A 34 -0.69 9.14 6.64
N GLU A 35 -0.95 7.85 6.84
CA GLU A 35 -1.27 7.31 8.16
C GLU A 35 -0.04 7.33 9.08
N LEU A 36 1.16 7.02 8.55
CA LEU A 36 2.38 7.11 9.32
C LEU A 36 2.69 8.56 9.74
N ALA A 37 2.57 9.51 8.82
CA ALA A 37 2.81 10.93 9.13
C ALA A 37 1.87 11.43 10.24
N ARG A 38 0.58 11.10 10.14
CA ARG A 38 -0.42 11.43 11.17
C ARG A 38 -0.08 10.84 12.52
N GLU A 39 0.28 9.56 12.55
CA GLU A 39 0.57 8.88 13.81
C GLU A 39 1.88 9.36 14.44
N LEU A 40 2.88 9.70 13.64
CA LEU A 40 4.10 10.34 14.12
C LEU A 40 3.82 11.73 14.72
N GLY A 41 2.95 12.51 14.06
CA GLY A 41 2.47 13.78 14.58
C GLY A 41 1.76 13.65 15.92
N ARG A 42 0.81 12.72 16.06
CA ARG A 42 0.12 12.41 17.33
C ARG A 42 1.07 12.01 18.45
N ARG A 43 2.26 11.50 18.11
CA ARG A 43 3.32 11.15 19.06
C ARG A 43 4.22 12.33 19.43
N GLY A 44 3.93 13.52 18.94
CA GLY A 44 4.65 14.75 19.25
C GLY A 44 5.86 14.99 18.33
N HIS A 45 5.96 14.32 17.17
CA HIS A 45 6.96 14.64 16.15
C HIS A 45 6.39 15.67 15.16
N THR A 46 7.27 16.38 14.46
CA THR A 46 6.87 17.24 13.32
C THR A 46 7.19 16.52 12.01
N VAL A 47 6.20 16.37 11.14
CA VAL A 47 6.36 15.67 9.86
C VAL A 47 5.88 16.54 8.71
N ASP A 48 6.81 16.96 7.87
CA ASP A 48 6.52 17.65 6.62
C ASP A 48 6.61 16.65 5.47
N VAL A 49 5.47 16.33 4.86
CA VAL A 49 5.40 15.45 3.70
C VAL A 49 5.48 16.29 2.44
N TYR A 50 6.47 16.05 1.60
CA TYR A 50 6.67 16.77 0.35
C TYR A 50 6.23 15.94 -0.85
N THR A 51 5.39 16.50 -1.70
CA THR A 51 4.96 15.90 -2.96
C THR A 51 4.95 16.93 -4.08
N ARG A 52 4.93 16.47 -5.32
CA ARG A 52 4.77 17.34 -6.49
C ARG A 52 3.32 17.79 -6.60
N VAL A 53 3.08 18.99 -7.13
CA VAL A 53 1.75 19.43 -7.59
C VAL A 53 1.27 18.48 -8.69
N HIS A 54 0.03 18.02 -8.60
CA HIS A 54 -0.62 17.10 -9.56
C HIS A 54 -1.83 17.74 -10.26
N ASP A 55 -2.32 18.86 -9.71
CA ASP A 55 -3.44 19.64 -10.23
C ASP A 55 -3.16 21.13 -9.94
N PRO A 56 -3.45 22.06 -10.87
CA PRO A 56 -3.27 23.48 -10.62
C PRO A 56 -4.02 24.04 -9.40
N ASN A 57 -5.05 23.32 -8.95
CA ASN A 57 -5.84 23.67 -7.77
C ASN A 57 -5.32 23.03 -6.48
N ASP A 58 -4.25 22.23 -6.54
CA ASP A 58 -3.66 21.67 -5.32
C ASP A 58 -3.21 22.80 -4.39
N PRO A 59 -3.68 22.87 -3.14
CA PRO A 59 -3.21 23.89 -2.19
C PRO A 59 -1.75 23.65 -1.84
N LEU A 60 -0.99 24.72 -1.64
CA LEU A 60 0.44 24.61 -1.28
C LEU A 60 0.65 23.76 -0.03
N VAL A 61 -0.19 23.92 0.98
CA VAL A 61 -0.11 23.18 2.24
C VAL A 61 -1.46 22.59 2.63
N ILE A 62 -1.47 21.31 2.98
CA ILE A 62 -2.64 20.61 3.53
C ILE A 62 -2.29 20.13 4.93
N ASP A 63 -3.13 20.42 5.91
CA ASP A 63 -3.05 19.86 7.25
C ASP A 63 -3.42 18.35 7.21
N LEU A 64 -2.52 17.50 7.71
CA LEU A 64 -2.76 16.07 7.84
C LEU A 64 -3.19 15.66 9.26
N GLY A 65 -3.18 16.59 10.20
CA GLY A 65 -3.45 16.39 11.62
C GLY A 65 -2.30 16.87 12.50
N GLU A 66 -2.40 16.68 13.81
CA GLU A 66 -1.41 17.14 14.79
C GLU A 66 0.03 16.86 14.34
N GLY A 67 0.84 17.90 14.23
CA GLY A 67 2.26 17.79 13.92
C GLY A 67 2.61 17.32 12.49
N ALA A 68 1.63 17.09 11.61
CA ALA A 68 1.87 16.59 10.27
C ALA A 68 1.17 17.44 9.20
N ARG A 69 1.87 17.76 8.12
CA ARG A 69 1.32 18.49 6.97
C ARG A 69 1.90 17.98 5.65
N LEU A 70 1.14 18.17 4.57
CA LEU A 70 1.54 17.89 3.21
C LEU A 70 1.86 19.21 2.49
N ILE A 71 2.97 19.26 1.78
CA ILE A 71 3.43 20.41 1.03
C ILE A 71 3.53 20.02 -0.45
N HIS A 72 2.80 20.73 -1.31
CA HIS A 72 2.85 20.55 -2.75
C HIS A 72 3.91 21.49 -3.36
N LEU A 73 4.86 20.94 -4.08
CA LEU A 73 5.92 21.70 -4.73
C LEU A 73 5.81 21.63 -6.25
N LEU A 74 6.07 22.74 -6.90
CA LEU A 74 6.18 22.77 -8.36
C LEU A 74 7.39 21.97 -8.80
N ALA A 75 7.16 21.06 -9.76
CA ALA A 75 8.24 20.36 -10.46
C ALA A 75 7.67 19.82 -11.78
N GLY A 76 8.01 20.49 -12.87
CA GLY A 76 7.39 20.25 -14.18
C GLY A 76 5.94 20.70 -14.26
N GLU A 77 5.17 20.05 -15.08
CA GLU A 77 3.76 20.41 -15.37
C GLU A 77 2.84 20.13 -14.18
N GLN A 78 1.82 21.00 -13.99
CA GLN A 78 0.87 20.87 -12.89
C GLN A 78 -0.27 19.90 -13.23
N GLU A 79 0.10 18.70 -13.69
CA GLU A 79 -0.83 17.64 -14.04
C GLU A 79 -0.30 16.27 -13.65
N LYS A 80 -1.11 15.24 -13.81
CA LYS A 80 -0.71 13.86 -13.62
C LYS A 80 0.13 13.39 -14.81
N ILE A 81 1.44 13.33 -14.63
CA ILE A 81 2.39 12.82 -15.62
C ILE A 81 2.80 11.39 -15.29
N HIS A 82 3.29 10.68 -16.29
CA HIS A 82 3.80 9.33 -16.09
C HIS A 82 5.01 9.36 -15.14
N LYS A 83 5.07 8.42 -14.18
CA LYS A 83 6.13 8.36 -13.14
C LYS A 83 7.56 8.41 -13.66
N LEU A 84 7.84 7.87 -14.86
CA LEU A 84 9.17 7.97 -15.48
C LEU A 84 9.49 9.40 -15.91
N ALA A 85 8.49 10.16 -16.38
CA ALA A 85 8.68 11.56 -16.73
C ALA A 85 8.97 12.43 -15.49
N VAL A 86 8.46 12.05 -14.30
CA VAL A 86 8.77 12.74 -13.04
C VAL A 86 10.27 12.77 -12.77
N TYR A 87 11.03 11.74 -13.21
CA TYR A 87 12.47 11.68 -13.01
C TYR A 87 13.20 12.93 -13.53
N SER A 88 12.81 13.44 -14.68
CA SER A 88 13.42 14.64 -15.29
C SER A 88 13.19 15.92 -14.47
N TYR A 89 12.17 15.94 -13.62
CA TYR A 89 11.81 17.09 -12.79
C TYR A 89 12.27 16.97 -11.34
N LEU A 90 12.99 15.90 -10.96
CA LEU A 90 13.48 15.73 -9.60
C LEU A 90 14.48 16.80 -9.15
N PRO A 91 15.37 17.34 -10.02
CA PRO A 91 16.21 18.48 -9.67
C PRO A 91 15.39 19.72 -9.28
N ASP A 92 14.34 20.06 -10.05
CA ASP A 92 13.44 21.17 -9.76
C ASP A 92 12.71 20.95 -8.44
N PHE A 93 12.22 19.72 -8.23
CA PHE A 93 11.57 19.34 -6.96
C PHE A 93 12.49 19.54 -5.77
N ALA A 94 13.75 19.10 -5.86
CA ALA A 94 14.74 19.26 -4.80
C ALA A 94 15.08 20.76 -4.54
N CYS A 95 15.21 21.57 -5.60
CA CYS A 95 15.44 23.01 -5.48
C CYS A 95 14.26 23.75 -4.83
N HIS A 96 13.02 23.45 -5.25
CA HIS A 96 11.84 24.06 -4.66
C HIS A 96 11.64 23.62 -3.20
N LEU A 97 11.96 22.38 -2.86
CA LEU A 97 11.96 21.90 -1.48
C LEU A 97 12.96 22.69 -0.62
N GLU A 98 14.19 22.84 -1.08
CA GLU A 98 15.22 23.61 -0.37
C GLU A 98 14.82 25.08 -0.22
N ASN A 99 14.24 25.69 -1.24
CA ASN A 99 13.73 27.06 -1.16
C ASN A 99 12.59 27.18 -0.14
N PHE A 100 11.63 26.24 -0.16
CA PHE A 100 10.54 26.20 0.83
C PHE A 100 11.11 26.06 2.25
N ARG A 101 12.07 25.16 2.46
CA ARG A 101 12.75 24.95 3.74
C ARG A 101 13.40 26.26 4.25
N LYS A 102 14.19 26.92 3.40
CA LYS A 102 14.89 28.18 3.77
C LYS A 102 13.92 29.33 4.04
N ASN A 103 12.90 29.51 3.19
CA ASN A 103 11.94 30.60 3.32
C ASN A 103 11.07 30.47 4.58
N ASN A 104 10.95 29.26 5.14
CA ASN A 104 10.17 28.99 6.35
C ASN A 104 11.04 28.66 7.57
N ASP A 105 12.37 28.87 7.48
CA ASP A 105 13.35 28.59 8.54
C ASP A 105 13.20 27.18 9.14
N LEU A 106 13.01 26.17 8.27
CA LEU A 106 12.79 24.79 8.68
C LEU A 106 14.13 24.04 8.79
N HIS A 107 14.24 23.22 9.84
CA HIS A 107 15.37 22.32 10.09
C HIS A 107 14.81 20.92 10.33
N TYR A 108 15.47 19.91 9.75
CA TYR A 108 15.06 18.50 9.88
C TYR A 108 16.17 17.69 10.54
N ASP A 109 15.76 16.68 11.30
CA ASP A 109 16.67 15.73 11.93
C ASP A 109 17.01 14.57 10.98
N LEU A 110 16.12 14.27 10.03
CA LEU A 110 16.30 13.21 9.03
C LEU A 110 15.41 13.41 7.80
N VAL A 111 15.81 12.76 6.71
CA VAL A 111 15.00 12.59 5.49
C VAL A 111 14.47 11.15 5.44
N PHE A 112 13.17 10.99 5.24
CA PHE A 112 12.54 9.70 5.02
C PHE A 112 11.88 9.64 3.64
N SER A 113 12.52 8.94 2.72
CA SER A 113 12.07 8.84 1.33
C SER A 113 11.18 7.63 1.08
N HIS A 114 10.17 7.80 0.27
CA HIS A 114 9.28 6.72 -0.19
C HIS A 114 9.37 6.57 -1.70
N TYR A 115 9.75 5.36 -2.15
CA TYR A 115 9.95 5.01 -3.54
C TYR A 115 11.27 5.53 -4.13
N TRP A 116 11.71 4.93 -5.24
CA TRP A 116 13.02 5.22 -5.86
C TRP A 116 13.19 6.67 -6.32
N LEU A 117 12.13 7.33 -6.83
CA LEU A 117 12.16 8.74 -7.24
C LEU A 117 12.46 9.65 -6.06
N SER A 118 11.81 9.41 -4.93
CA SER A 118 12.07 10.15 -3.69
C SER A 118 13.44 9.79 -3.10
N GLY A 119 13.91 8.55 -3.29
CA GLY A 119 15.25 8.11 -2.89
C GLY A 119 16.36 8.92 -3.56
N TRP A 120 16.18 9.21 -4.86
CA TRP A 120 17.09 10.08 -5.60
C TRP A 120 17.18 11.48 -4.94
N VAL A 121 16.04 12.10 -4.66
CA VAL A 121 15.99 13.40 -3.98
C VAL A 121 16.59 13.32 -2.57
N GLY A 122 16.20 12.30 -1.79
CA GLY A 122 16.67 12.10 -0.42
C GLY A 122 18.19 12.04 -0.29
N ARG A 123 18.87 11.45 -1.29
CA ARG A 123 20.32 11.41 -1.35
C ARG A 123 20.94 12.83 -1.40
N TYR A 124 20.38 13.72 -2.23
CA TYR A 124 20.89 15.09 -2.32
C TYR A 124 20.60 15.90 -1.06
N LEU A 125 19.39 15.76 -0.49
CA LEU A 125 19.03 16.45 0.74
C LEU A 125 19.89 15.99 1.93
N GLN A 126 20.19 14.69 2.01
CA GLN A 126 21.14 14.14 2.98
C GLN A 126 22.49 14.88 2.93
N LEU A 127 23.03 15.09 1.74
CA LEU A 127 24.30 15.77 1.53
C LEU A 127 24.21 17.28 1.83
N TRP A 128 23.14 17.94 1.41
CA TRP A 128 22.97 19.39 1.61
C TRP A 128 22.73 19.75 3.07
N TRP A 129 21.94 18.93 3.78
CA TRP A 129 21.52 19.21 5.15
C TRP A 129 22.39 18.52 6.20
N GLN A 130 23.27 17.61 5.78
CA GLN A 130 24.10 16.79 6.68
C GLN A 130 23.24 16.04 7.71
N VAL A 131 22.13 15.46 7.27
CA VAL A 131 21.20 14.66 8.07
C VAL A 131 21.08 13.24 7.51
N PRO A 132 20.77 12.23 8.33
CA PRO A 132 20.59 10.88 7.84
C PRO A 132 19.42 10.74 6.86
N HIS A 133 19.58 9.81 5.92
CA HIS A 133 18.57 9.42 4.94
C HIS A 133 18.10 7.99 5.20
N VAL A 134 16.80 7.82 5.38
CA VAL A 134 16.11 6.54 5.48
C VAL A 134 15.20 6.38 4.27
N ILE A 135 15.08 5.17 3.73
CA ILE A 135 14.24 4.91 2.55
C ILE A 135 13.34 3.69 2.75
N MET A 136 12.13 3.75 2.18
CA MET A 136 11.24 2.61 1.97
C MET A 136 10.81 2.57 0.51
N PHE A 137 11.11 1.47 -0.20
CA PHE A 137 10.84 1.41 -1.66
C PHE A 137 9.39 1.10 -2.01
N HIS A 138 8.63 0.41 -1.17
CA HIS A 138 7.27 -0.10 -1.40
C HIS A 138 7.14 -1.12 -2.54
N THR A 139 7.99 -1.06 -3.54
CA THR A 139 8.14 -2.06 -4.62
C THR A 139 9.54 -1.95 -5.20
N LEU A 140 10.12 -3.06 -5.61
CA LEU A 140 11.47 -3.14 -6.19
C LEU A 140 11.40 -3.47 -7.68
N GLY A 141 12.16 -2.72 -8.50
CA GLY A 141 12.18 -2.86 -9.96
C GLY A 141 12.67 -4.24 -10.40
N ALA A 142 13.81 -4.70 -9.86
CA ALA A 142 14.38 -6.00 -10.21
C ALA A 142 13.45 -7.17 -9.82
N VAL A 143 12.71 -7.05 -8.71
CA VAL A 143 11.73 -8.06 -8.30
C VAL A 143 10.55 -8.11 -9.28
N LYS A 144 10.04 -6.95 -9.71
CA LYS A 144 8.97 -6.88 -10.72
C LYS A 144 9.40 -7.53 -12.03
N ASN A 145 10.62 -7.26 -12.51
CA ASN A 145 11.16 -7.86 -13.71
C ASN A 145 11.32 -9.38 -13.56
N ALA A 146 11.74 -9.86 -12.39
CA ALA A 146 11.85 -11.29 -12.12
C ALA A 146 10.50 -12.03 -12.10
N ILE A 147 9.39 -11.33 -11.82
CA ILE A 147 8.03 -11.90 -11.90
C ILE A 147 7.56 -12.03 -13.35
N GLY A 148 8.00 -11.14 -14.25
CA GLY A 148 7.70 -11.18 -15.68
C GLY A 148 6.22 -10.95 -16.03
N ILE A 149 5.48 -10.18 -15.19
CA ILE A 149 4.07 -9.84 -15.42
C ILE A 149 3.91 -8.32 -15.43
N GLY A 150 3.25 -7.80 -16.45
CA GLY A 150 3.08 -6.37 -16.67
C GLY A 150 4.29 -5.72 -17.34
N GLU A 151 4.43 -4.41 -17.20
CA GLU A 151 5.55 -3.67 -17.77
C GLU A 151 6.83 -3.85 -16.94
N ASP A 152 7.94 -4.09 -17.62
CA ASP A 152 9.26 -4.14 -16.99
C ASP A 152 9.65 -2.79 -16.38
N ALA A 153 10.31 -2.84 -15.25
CA ALA A 153 10.94 -1.67 -14.67
C ALA A 153 12.20 -1.32 -15.49
N PRO A 154 12.35 -0.06 -15.91
CA PRO A 154 13.51 0.35 -16.71
C PRO A 154 14.81 0.25 -15.89
N GLU A 155 15.94 0.05 -16.58
CA GLU A 155 17.27 -0.01 -15.96
C GLU A 155 17.58 1.22 -15.11
N LEU A 156 17.16 2.42 -15.56
CA LEU A 156 17.28 3.66 -14.79
C LEU A 156 16.72 3.51 -13.36
N ARG A 157 15.56 2.87 -13.20
CA ARG A 157 14.97 2.62 -11.90
C ARG A 157 15.85 1.70 -11.05
N ILE A 158 16.33 0.60 -11.63
CA ILE A 158 17.13 -0.39 -10.92
C ILE A 158 18.46 0.20 -10.44
N VAL A 159 19.10 0.98 -11.31
CA VAL A 159 20.35 1.70 -10.97
C VAL A 159 20.12 2.72 -9.86
N THR A 160 19.02 3.50 -9.93
CA THR A 160 18.69 4.50 -8.90
C THR A 160 18.32 3.85 -7.56
N GLU A 161 17.61 2.71 -7.58
CA GLU A 161 17.31 1.93 -6.38
C GLU A 161 18.62 1.42 -5.74
N ARG A 162 19.54 0.88 -6.54
CA ARG A 162 20.84 0.38 -6.07
C ARG A 162 21.69 1.51 -5.45
N ASP A 163 21.74 2.65 -6.11
CA ASP A 163 22.44 3.83 -5.58
C ASP A 163 21.84 4.29 -4.25
N SER A 164 20.52 4.33 -4.13
CA SER A 164 19.84 4.67 -2.89
C SER A 164 20.15 3.69 -1.76
N VAL A 165 20.15 2.38 -2.04
CA VAL A 165 20.51 1.32 -1.06
C VAL A 165 21.94 1.47 -0.56
N GLN A 166 22.88 1.82 -1.44
CA GLN A 166 24.28 1.96 -1.07
C GLN A 166 24.56 3.21 -0.20
N ASN A 167 23.81 4.29 -0.43
CA ASN A 167 24.10 5.60 0.14
C ASN A 167 23.18 6.02 1.31
N CYS A 168 22.02 5.38 1.52
CA CYS A 168 21.18 5.67 2.67
C CYS A 168 21.74 5.06 3.96
N GLN A 169 21.38 5.59 5.12
CA GLN A 169 21.76 5.03 6.42
C GLN A 169 20.94 3.79 6.77
N ARG A 170 19.67 3.75 6.35
CA ARG A 170 18.79 2.62 6.62
C ARG A 170 17.73 2.45 5.53
N VAL A 171 17.43 1.19 5.21
CA VAL A 171 16.26 0.82 4.42
C VAL A 171 15.23 0.19 5.34
N ILE A 172 14.01 0.70 5.34
CA ILE A 172 12.87 0.05 5.99
C ILE A 172 12.13 -0.75 4.93
N VAL A 173 11.80 -2.00 5.24
CA VAL A 173 11.01 -2.90 4.40
C VAL A 173 9.83 -3.45 5.18
N ALA A 174 8.80 -3.88 4.46
CA ALA A 174 7.59 -4.38 5.11
C ALA A 174 7.68 -5.86 5.53
N THR A 175 8.57 -6.64 4.89
CA THR A 175 8.64 -8.10 5.07
C THR A 175 10.07 -8.63 5.05
N GLU A 176 10.29 -9.80 5.67
CA GLU A 176 11.56 -10.53 5.58
C GLU A 176 11.87 -10.95 4.12
N ARG A 177 10.82 -11.23 3.32
CA ARG A 177 10.97 -11.52 1.89
C ARG A 177 11.59 -10.33 1.15
N GLU A 178 11.07 -9.12 1.36
CA GLU A 178 11.59 -7.89 0.74
C GLU A 178 13.02 -7.60 1.20
N LYS A 179 13.36 -7.89 2.47
CA LYS A 179 14.74 -7.82 2.98
C LYS A 179 15.67 -8.76 2.22
N ALA A 180 15.26 -10.02 2.05
CA ALA A 180 16.02 -10.99 1.29
C ALA A 180 16.18 -10.59 -0.20
N GLU A 181 15.14 -10.00 -0.79
CA GLU A 181 15.17 -9.48 -2.16
C GLU A 181 16.13 -8.30 -2.32
N LEU A 182 16.15 -7.36 -1.36
CA LEU A 182 17.11 -6.25 -1.34
C LEU A 182 18.57 -6.74 -1.26
N ILE A 183 18.83 -7.71 -0.40
CA ILE A 183 20.16 -8.32 -0.28
C ILE A 183 20.54 -9.00 -1.61
N ARG A 184 19.64 -9.79 -2.17
CA ARG A 184 19.90 -10.58 -3.39
C ARG A 184 20.10 -9.72 -4.64
N TYR A 185 19.22 -8.74 -4.88
CA TYR A 185 19.18 -7.99 -6.15
C TYR A 185 19.95 -6.68 -6.12
N TYR A 186 20.12 -6.09 -4.93
CA TYR A 186 20.72 -4.75 -4.77
C TYR A 186 22.00 -4.74 -3.92
N GLY A 187 22.37 -5.89 -3.33
CA GLY A 187 23.57 -5.99 -2.49
C GLY A 187 23.46 -5.21 -1.18
N ALA A 188 22.24 -5.07 -0.64
CA ALA A 188 22.01 -4.38 0.62
C ALA A 188 22.74 -5.09 1.78
N SER A 189 23.36 -4.32 2.69
CA SER A 189 23.95 -4.86 3.92
C SER A 189 22.82 -5.24 4.89
N PRO A 190 22.75 -6.48 5.40
CA PRO A 190 21.64 -6.97 6.23
C PRO A 190 21.40 -6.15 7.49
N ASP A 191 22.44 -5.54 8.07
CA ASP A 191 22.40 -4.69 9.27
C ASP A 191 21.79 -3.31 9.00
N ARG A 192 21.75 -2.87 7.74
CA ARG A 192 21.11 -1.62 7.33
C ARG A 192 19.67 -1.80 6.84
N VAL A 193 19.14 -3.03 6.81
CA VAL A 193 17.76 -3.31 6.41
C VAL A 193 16.93 -3.75 7.60
N SER A 194 15.97 -2.92 7.99
CA SER A 194 15.05 -3.20 9.11
C SER A 194 13.67 -3.59 8.59
N VAL A 195 13.08 -4.61 9.19
CA VAL A 195 11.72 -5.05 8.84
C VAL A 195 10.72 -4.44 9.79
N VAL A 196 9.82 -3.62 9.25
CA VAL A 196 8.70 -3.01 9.97
C VAL A 196 7.44 -3.21 9.13
N PRO A 197 6.46 -3.99 9.60
CA PRO A 197 5.23 -4.24 8.85
C PRO A 197 4.46 -2.96 8.52
N CYS A 198 3.59 -3.02 7.52
CA CYS A 198 2.63 -1.94 7.28
C CYS A 198 1.48 -1.99 8.31
N GLY A 199 0.81 -0.85 8.47
CA GLY A 199 -0.30 -0.70 9.40
C GLY A 199 -1.67 -0.70 8.73
N VAL A 200 -2.70 -0.83 9.57
CA VAL A 200 -4.10 -0.63 9.20
C VAL A 200 -4.75 0.38 10.15
N ASN A 201 -5.60 1.26 9.61
CA ASN A 201 -6.37 2.20 10.41
C ASN A 201 -7.57 1.48 11.05
N LEU A 202 -7.42 1.10 12.32
CA LEU A 202 -8.43 0.34 13.07
C LEU A 202 -9.67 1.19 13.46
N GLU A 203 -9.61 2.50 13.37
CA GLU A 203 -10.76 3.38 13.57
C GLU A 203 -11.66 3.40 12.33
N THR A 204 -11.04 3.49 11.15
CA THR A 204 -11.74 3.45 9.87
C THR A 204 -12.19 2.03 9.53
N PHE A 205 -11.26 1.06 9.55
CA PHE A 205 -11.54 -0.33 9.24
C PHE A 205 -11.96 -1.07 10.51
N ARG A 206 -13.26 -1.23 10.66
CA ARG A 206 -13.89 -1.93 11.77
C ARG A 206 -15.14 -2.68 11.29
N PRO A 207 -15.55 -3.74 11.97
CA PRO A 207 -16.79 -4.42 11.63
C PRO A 207 -17.98 -3.44 11.67
N VAL A 208 -18.76 -3.48 10.61
CA VAL A 208 -20.09 -2.87 10.53
C VAL A 208 -21.09 -4.02 10.54
N ASP A 209 -22.27 -3.79 11.07
CA ASP A 209 -23.33 -4.79 11.00
C ASP A 209 -23.54 -5.23 9.53
N ARG A 210 -23.53 -6.54 9.30
CA ARG A 210 -23.50 -7.11 7.95
C ARG A 210 -24.78 -6.81 7.17
N GLU A 211 -25.91 -6.88 7.83
CA GLU A 211 -27.22 -6.64 7.19
C GLU A 211 -27.37 -5.15 6.85
N ALA A 212 -27.02 -4.27 7.79
CA ALA A 212 -27.01 -2.84 7.56
C ALA A 212 -26.02 -2.44 6.44
N ALA A 213 -24.86 -3.09 6.37
CA ALA A 213 -23.89 -2.87 5.28
C ALA A 213 -24.46 -3.30 3.93
N ARG A 214 -25.10 -4.47 3.84
CA ARG A 214 -25.76 -4.98 2.63
C ARG A 214 -26.90 -4.07 2.18
N GLN A 215 -27.76 -3.68 3.09
CA GLN A 215 -28.86 -2.74 2.81
C GLN A 215 -28.33 -1.42 2.25
N LYS A 216 -27.31 -0.84 2.89
CA LYS A 216 -26.69 0.43 2.46
C LYS A 216 -26.06 0.34 1.06
N LEU A 217 -25.57 -0.83 0.67
CA LEU A 217 -24.95 -1.09 -0.62
C LEU A 217 -25.93 -1.60 -1.69
N GLY A 218 -27.20 -1.86 -1.34
CA GLY A 218 -28.19 -2.44 -2.23
C GLY A 218 -27.84 -3.87 -2.67
N LEU A 219 -27.15 -4.62 -1.79
CA LEU A 219 -26.76 -6.00 -2.04
C LEU A 219 -27.85 -6.96 -1.56
N SER A 220 -28.10 -7.99 -2.38
CA SER A 220 -29.05 -9.08 -2.08
C SER A 220 -28.45 -10.08 -1.06
N ASP A 221 -29.23 -11.15 -0.76
CA ASP A 221 -28.80 -12.25 0.13
C ASP A 221 -27.79 -13.20 -0.53
N ASP A 222 -27.30 -12.88 -1.72
CA ASP A 222 -26.24 -13.62 -2.39
C ASP A 222 -24.99 -13.75 -1.50
N LYS A 223 -24.27 -14.84 -1.65
CA LYS A 223 -22.89 -14.90 -1.13
C LYS A 223 -22.02 -13.92 -1.90
N ILE A 224 -21.24 -13.12 -1.18
CA ILE A 224 -20.44 -12.04 -1.77
C ILE A 224 -18.95 -12.39 -1.67
N LEU A 225 -18.31 -12.52 -2.83
CA LEU A 225 -16.86 -12.43 -2.94
C LEU A 225 -16.46 -10.98 -3.21
N LEU A 226 -15.42 -10.52 -2.55
CA LEU A 226 -14.92 -9.16 -2.70
C LEU A 226 -13.49 -9.17 -3.21
N PHE A 227 -13.22 -8.42 -4.25
CA PHE A 227 -11.88 -8.04 -4.70
C PHE A 227 -11.71 -6.53 -4.54
N VAL A 228 -10.64 -6.09 -3.91
CA VAL A 228 -10.29 -4.67 -3.76
C VAL A 228 -8.86 -4.46 -4.24
N GLY A 229 -8.65 -3.51 -5.14
CA GLY A 229 -7.30 -3.20 -5.61
C GLY A 229 -7.29 -2.45 -6.93
N ARG A 230 -6.12 -1.96 -7.33
CA ARG A 230 -5.95 -1.43 -8.70
C ARG A 230 -6.24 -2.53 -9.71
N ILE A 231 -6.86 -2.16 -10.81
CA ILE A 231 -7.02 -3.09 -11.92
C ILE A 231 -5.71 -3.13 -12.73
N ASP A 232 -4.84 -4.01 -12.28
CA ASP A 232 -3.47 -4.22 -12.74
C ASP A 232 -3.27 -5.74 -12.88
N PRO A 233 -2.65 -6.25 -13.96
CA PRO A 233 -2.42 -7.69 -14.13
C PRO A 233 -1.75 -8.37 -12.92
N LEU A 234 -0.84 -7.66 -12.22
CA LEU A 234 -0.19 -8.18 -11.01
C LEU A 234 -1.16 -8.47 -9.86
N LYS A 235 -2.37 -7.90 -9.88
CA LYS A 235 -3.39 -8.13 -8.83
C LYS A 235 -4.24 -9.37 -9.07
N GLY A 236 -4.14 -10.00 -10.23
CA GLY A 236 -4.69 -11.33 -10.50
C GLY A 236 -6.21 -11.43 -10.51
N ALA A 237 -6.94 -10.35 -10.82
CA ALA A 237 -8.41 -10.38 -10.93
C ALA A 237 -8.90 -11.41 -11.96
N ASP A 238 -8.13 -11.66 -13.03
CA ASP A 238 -8.39 -12.67 -14.04
C ASP A 238 -8.43 -14.10 -13.44
N ARG A 239 -7.55 -14.39 -12.48
CA ARG A 239 -7.53 -15.69 -11.79
C ARG A 239 -8.77 -15.90 -10.95
N LEU A 240 -9.23 -14.86 -10.26
CA LEU A 240 -10.46 -14.92 -9.49
C LEU A 240 -11.66 -15.16 -10.41
N LEU A 241 -11.75 -14.47 -11.56
CA LEU A 241 -12.79 -14.73 -12.56
C LEU A 241 -12.78 -16.19 -13.03
N ARG A 242 -11.60 -16.77 -13.31
CA ARG A 242 -11.44 -18.17 -13.71
C ARG A 242 -11.72 -19.17 -12.57
N ALA A 243 -11.70 -18.74 -11.32
CA ALA A 243 -12.03 -19.56 -10.17
C ALA A 243 -13.55 -19.68 -9.97
N LEU A 244 -14.36 -18.66 -10.35
CA LEU A 244 -15.79 -18.62 -10.12
C LEU A 244 -16.54 -19.84 -10.70
N PRO A 245 -16.33 -20.26 -11.97
CA PRO A 245 -17.03 -21.44 -12.53
C PRO A 245 -16.70 -22.74 -11.79
N ARG A 246 -15.58 -22.78 -11.04
CA ARG A 246 -15.11 -23.97 -10.32
C ARG A 246 -15.67 -24.09 -8.90
N LEU A 247 -16.40 -23.08 -8.41
CA LEU A 247 -16.97 -23.08 -7.06
C LEU A 247 -18.15 -24.07 -6.88
N GLY A 248 -18.65 -24.65 -7.97
CA GLY A 248 -19.76 -25.59 -7.91
C GLY A 248 -21.07 -24.92 -7.48
N ASN A 249 -21.97 -25.72 -6.88
CA ASN A 249 -23.26 -25.24 -6.39
C ASN A 249 -23.11 -24.61 -4.99
N THR A 250 -22.64 -23.38 -4.93
CA THR A 250 -22.53 -22.61 -3.69
C THR A 250 -23.76 -21.77 -3.36
N GLY A 251 -24.87 -21.97 -4.09
CA GLY A 251 -26.05 -21.09 -4.08
C GLY A 251 -25.82 -19.83 -4.93
N SER A 252 -26.67 -18.83 -4.73
CA SER A 252 -26.46 -17.54 -5.41
C SER A 252 -25.18 -16.88 -4.93
N LEU A 253 -24.29 -16.54 -5.87
CA LEU A 253 -22.94 -16.00 -5.60
C LEU A 253 -22.67 -14.82 -6.52
N ARG A 254 -22.19 -13.74 -5.95
CA ARG A 254 -21.78 -12.52 -6.67
C ARG A 254 -20.34 -12.16 -6.35
N LEU A 255 -19.58 -11.75 -7.36
CA LEU A 255 -18.28 -11.14 -7.21
C LEU A 255 -18.38 -9.62 -7.37
N VAL A 256 -17.94 -8.88 -6.38
CA VAL A 256 -17.79 -7.42 -6.43
C VAL A 256 -16.31 -7.07 -6.60
N ILE A 257 -15.98 -6.37 -7.67
CA ILE A 257 -14.64 -5.90 -8.00
C ILE A 257 -14.59 -4.39 -7.76
N ILE A 258 -13.77 -3.95 -6.80
CA ILE A 258 -13.54 -2.54 -6.47
C ILE A 258 -12.17 -2.12 -6.96
N GLY A 259 -12.13 -1.02 -7.72
CA GLY A 259 -10.96 -0.43 -8.32
C GLY A 259 -11.14 -0.16 -9.80
N GLY A 260 -10.13 0.42 -10.40
CA GLY A 260 -10.16 0.81 -11.81
C GLY A 260 -10.57 2.27 -12.00
N ASP A 261 -9.69 2.99 -12.70
CA ASP A 261 -9.85 4.39 -13.09
C ASP A 261 -9.92 4.52 -14.62
N GLU A 262 -9.87 5.74 -15.12
CA GLU A 262 -9.86 6.04 -16.55
C GLU A 262 -8.65 5.44 -17.29
N TYR A 263 -7.51 5.28 -16.62
CA TYR A 263 -6.28 4.71 -17.19
C TYR A 263 -6.32 3.18 -17.25
N SER A 264 -7.16 2.54 -16.45
CA SER A 264 -7.32 1.08 -16.41
C SER A 264 -8.48 0.57 -17.25
N ARG A 265 -9.15 1.41 -18.06
CA ARG A 265 -10.32 1.03 -18.90
C ARG A 265 -10.06 -0.20 -19.76
N ASN A 266 -8.89 -0.28 -20.41
CA ASN A 266 -8.54 -1.42 -21.25
C ASN A 266 -8.46 -2.73 -20.45
N GLU A 267 -7.90 -2.69 -19.25
CA GLU A 267 -7.80 -3.87 -18.38
C GLU A 267 -9.17 -4.25 -17.83
N VAL A 268 -10.00 -3.29 -17.43
CA VAL A 268 -11.39 -3.54 -17.04
C VAL A 268 -12.18 -4.21 -18.18
N GLU A 269 -12.02 -3.73 -19.42
CA GLU A 269 -12.68 -4.31 -20.57
C GLU A 269 -12.20 -5.74 -20.87
N LYS A 270 -10.92 -6.03 -20.72
CA LYS A 270 -10.39 -7.41 -20.82
C LYS A 270 -11.04 -8.32 -19.78
N LEU A 271 -11.18 -7.87 -18.54
CA LEU A 271 -11.85 -8.63 -17.48
C LEU A 271 -13.33 -8.83 -17.75
N ARG A 272 -14.05 -7.84 -18.30
CA ARG A 272 -15.46 -7.97 -18.73
C ARG A 272 -15.61 -9.01 -19.84
N LYS A 273 -14.76 -8.97 -20.86
CA LYS A 273 -14.75 -9.97 -21.93
C LYS A 273 -14.44 -11.36 -21.41
N LEU A 274 -13.50 -11.47 -20.46
CA LEU A 274 -13.20 -12.74 -19.81
C LEU A 274 -14.42 -13.26 -19.03
N ALA A 275 -15.09 -12.42 -18.26
CA ALA A 275 -16.30 -12.81 -17.51
C ALA A 275 -17.42 -13.28 -18.45
N ALA A 276 -17.63 -12.58 -19.58
CA ALA A 276 -18.60 -12.98 -20.61
C ALA A 276 -18.22 -14.34 -21.26
N GLY A 277 -16.95 -14.53 -21.63
CA GLY A 277 -16.45 -15.79 -22.19
C GLY A 277 -16.52 -16.97 -21.23
N LEU A 278 -16.52 -16.72 -19.92
CA LEU A 278 -16.70 -17.73 -18.87
C LEU A 278 -18.19 -17.96 -18.50
N GLY A 279 -19.13 -17.22 -19.08
CA GLY A 279 -20.56 -17.31 -18.77
C GLY A 279 -20.93 -16.85 -17.37
N ILE A 280 -20.19 -15.88 -16.79
CA ILE A 280 -20.39 -15.39 -15.42
C ILE A 280 -20.60 -13.87 -15.35
N ALA A 281 -20.86 -13.22 -16.49
CA ALA A 281 -20.96 -11.76 -16.55
C ALA A 281 -22.07 -11.18 -15.64
N ASP A 282 -23.18 -11.89 -15.49
CA ASP A 282 -24.32 -11.57 -14.63
C ASP A 282 -24.00 -11.67 -13.12
N ARG A 283 -22.94 -12.41 -12.78
CA ARG A 283 -22.49 -12.63 -11.41
C ARG A 283 -21.36 -11.69 -10.99
N VAL A 284 -20.85 -10.82 -11.88
CA VAL A 284 -19.70 -9.94 -11.62
C VAL A 284 -20.11 -8.47 -11.70
N THR A 285 -19.87 -7.73 -10.63
CA THR A 285 -20.09 -6.29 -10.56
C THR A 285 -18.75 -5.54 -10.51
N PHE A 286 -18.50 -4.67 -11.48
CA PHE A 286 -17.35 -3.74 -11.48
C PHE A 286 -17.81 -2.43 -10.89
N GLN A 287 -17.43 -2.18 -9.63
CA GLN A 287 -17.89 -1.03 -8.84
C GLN A 287 -17.12 0.26 -9.15
N GLY A 288 -15.93 0.17 -9.79
CA GLY A 288 -15.03 1.32 -9.95
C GLY A 288 -14.34 1.73 -8.64
N ILE A 289 -13.85 2.97 -8.59
CA ILE A 289 -13.18 3.51 -7.40
C ILE A 289 -14.21 3.76 -6.29
N VAL A 290 -13.87 3.33 -5.08
CA VAL A 290 -14.65 3.56 -3.86
C VAL A 290 -13.79 4.34 -2.86
N LYS A 291 -14.36 5.37 -2.25
CA LYS A 291 -13.69 6.13 -1.19
C LYS A 291 -13.36 5.23 0.00
N GLN A 292 -12.24 5.48 0.66
CA GLN A 292 -11.72 4.63 1.74
C GLN A 292 -12.70 4.51 2.92
N ASP A 293 -13.41 5.57 3.26
CA ASP A 293 -14.43 5.59 4.32
C ASP A 293 -15.66 4.72 4.02
N ARG A 294 -15.88 4.35 2.74
CA ARG A 294 -16.96 3.45 2.32
C ARG A 294 -16.53 1.99 2.23
N LEU A 295 -15.22 1.69 2.15
CA LEU A 295 -14.71 0.32 2.04
C LEU A 295 -15.13 -0.59 3.20
N PRO A 296 -15.21 -0.12 4.47
CA PRO A 296 -15.65 -0.96 5.58
C PRO A 296 -17.02 -1.61 5.37
N TYR A 297 -17.95 -0.93 4.67
CA TYR A 297 -19.25 -1.51 4.35
C TYR A 297 -19.11 -2.68 3.36
N PHE A 298 -18.26 -2.55 2.33
CA PHE A 298 -18.03 -3.62 1.37
C PHE A 298 -17.33 -4.82 2.02
N TYR A 299 -16.30 -4.57 2.83
CA TYR A 299 -15.65 -5.64 3.58
C TYR A 299 -16.64 -6.35 4.50
N SER A 300 -17.41 -5.61 5.31
CA SER A 300 -18.35 -6.21 6.27
C SER A 300 -19.51 -6.95 5.59
N ALA A 301 -19.98 -6.48 4.42
CA ALA A 301 -21.02 -7.13 3.63
C ALA A 301 -20.56 -8.44 2.97
N ALA A 302 -19.24 -8.57 2.70
CA ALA A 302 -18.67 -9.71 2.00
C ALA A 302 -18.57 -10.96 2.88
N ASP A 303 -18.69 -12.13 2.27
CA ASP A 303 -18.44 -13.41 2.93
C ASP A 303 -16.95 -13.75 2.92
N VAL A 304 -16.25 -13.43 1.82
CA VAL A 304 -14.82 -13.66 1.63
C VAL A 304 -14.22 -12.52 0.83
N CYS A 305 -13.12 -11.95 1.30
CA CYS A 305 -12.25 -11.11 0.49
C CYS A 305 -11.17 -11.97 -0.18
N VAL A 306 -10.92 -11.75 -1.46
CA VAL A 306 -9.94 -12.53 -2.23
C VAL A 306 -8.81 -11.64 -2.72
N VAL A 307 -7.56 -12.03 -2.41
CA VAL A 307 -6.33 -11.35 -2.81
C VAL A 307 -5.50 -12.29 -3.68
N PRO A 308 -5.84 -12.45 -4.98
CA PRO A 308 -5.23 -13.45 -5.86
C PRO A 308 -3.97 -12.94 -6.54
N SER A 309 -3.28 -12.00 -5.94
CA SER A 309 -2.17 -11.26 -6.52
C SER A 309 -0.99 -12.15 -6.92
N TYR A 310 -0.30 -11.78 -7.98
CA TYR A 310 1.00 -12.34 -8.35
C TYR A 310 2.13 -11.71 -7.54
N TYR A 311 1.92 -10.47 -7.10
CA TYR A 311 2.85 -9.71 -6.29
C TYR A 311 2.12 -8.76 -5.33
N GLU A 312 2.54 -8.78 -4.09
CA GLU A 312 2.26 -7.79 -3.06
C GLU A 312 3.57 -7.45 -2.35
N SER A 313 3.76 -6.19 -2.00
CA SER A 313 4.85 -5.83 -1.09
C SER A 313 4.52 -6.21 0.36
N PHE A 314 3.25 -6.11 0.74
CA PHE A 314 2.79 -6.47 2.08
C PHE A 314 1.44 -7.18 2.08
N GLY A 315 0.34 -6.49 1.73
CA GLY A 315 -1.02 -7.05 1.72
C GLY A 315 -2.02 -6.22 2.52
N LEU A 316 -2.04 -4.89 2.33
CA LEU A 316 -2.93 -3.98 3.06
C LEU A 316 -4.40 -4.34 2.93
N VAL A 317 -4.84 -4.78 1.76
CA VAL A 317 -6.24 -5.21 1.51
C VAL A 317 -6.65 -6.36 2.43
N ALA A 318 -5.73 -7.30 2.68
CA ALA A 318 -6.00 -8.39 3.63
C ALA A 318 -6.14 -7.86 5.06
N LEU A 319 -5.25 -6.94 5.50
CA LEU A 319 -5.38 -6.30 6.82
C LEU A 319 -6.70 -5.54 6.96
N GLU A 320 -7.09 -4.76 5.96
CA GLU A 320 -8.33 -4.00 5.94
C GLU A 320 -9.55 -4.93 6.05
N SER A 321 -9.55 -6.03 5.28
CA SER A 321 -10.60 -7.05 5.31
C SER A 321 -10.71 -7.70 6.70
N LEU A 322 -9.58 -8.16 7.25
CA LEU A 322 -9.54 -8.77 8.58
C LEU A 322 -9.91 -7.78 9.69
N ALA A 323 -9.48 -6.51 9.57
CA ALA A 323 -9.88 -5.45 10.50
C ALA A 323 -11.40 -5.18 10.49
N CYS A 324 -12.06 -5.39 9.35
CA CYS A 324 -13.52 -5.37 9.22
C CYS A 324 -14.18 -6.71 9.58
N GLY A 325 -13.42 -7.68 10.08
CA GLY A 325 -13.91 -8.99 10.50
C GLY A 325 -14.21 -9.95 9.34
N THR A 326 -13.72 -9.71 8.14
CA THR A 326 -14.01 -10.54 6.95
C THR A 326 -12.84 -11.43 6.61
N PRO A 327 -13.05 -12.76 6.48
CA PRO A 327 -11.98 -13.71 6.19
C PRO A 327 -11.41 -13.52 4.80
N VAL A 328 -10.15 -13.92 4.62
CA VAL A 328 -9.38 -13.70 3.39
C VAL A 328 -8.93 -15.02 2.76
N VAL A 329 -9.06 -15.13 1.44
CA VAL A 329 -8.31 -16.11 0.64
C VAL A 329 -7.28 -15.38 -0.19
N ALA A 330 -6.02 -15.73 -0.04
CA ALA A 330 -4.93 -15.00 -0.70
C ALA A 330 -3.88 -15.92 -1.32
N SER A 331 -3.17 -15.42 -2.31
CA SER A 331 -1.92 -16.02 -2.80
C SER A 331 -0.80 -15.87 -1.77
N ASP A 332 0.23 -16.71 -1.84
CA ASP A 332 1.41 -16.65 -0.99
C ASP A 332 2.40 -15.60 -1.47
N VAL A 333 2.05 -14.33 -1.28
CA VAL A 333 2.83 -13.15 -1.65
C VAL A 333 2.84 -12.11 -0.53
N GLY A 334 3.82 -11.23 -0.51
CA GLY A 334 3.98 -10.23 0.55
C GLY A 334 4.14 -10.89 1.92
N ASP A 335 3.37 -10.40 2.90
CA ASP A 335 3.32 -10.95 4.27
C ASP A 335 2.04 -11.75 4.57
N LEU A 336 1.28 -12.11 3.53
CA LEU A 336 -0.05 -12.71 3.67
C LEU A 336 -0.05 -14.02 4.46
N ARG A 337 1.05 -14.79 4.40
CA ARG A 337 1.21 -16.02 5.19
C ARG A 337 1.30 -15.75 6.70
N ASN A 338 1.86 -14.62 7.11
CA ASN A 338 1.98 -14.22 8.51
C ASN A 338 0.73 -13.47 9.01
N ILE A 339 -0.01 -12.82 8.12
CA ILE A 339 -1.23 -12.08 8.42
C ILE A 339 -2.44 -13.01 8.58
N ILE A 340 -2.56 -14.01 7.70
CA ILE A 340 -3.73 -14.89 7.61
C ILE A 340 -3.47 -16.16 8.42
N ARG A 341 -4.33 -16.45 9.40
CA ARG A 341 -4.29 -17.69 10.20
C ARG A 341 -5.14 -18.76 9.50
N PRO A 342 -4.52 -19.87 9.03
CA PRO A 342 -5.23 -20.91 8.29
C PRO A 342 -6.39 -21.51 9.10
N GLY A 343 -7.58 -21.54 8.52
CA GLY A 343 -8.76 -22.10 9.18
C GLY A 343 -9.47 -21.14 10.13
N GLU A 344 -8.80 -20.10 10.64
CA GLU A 344 -9.40 -19.09 11.54
C GLU A 344 -9.83 -17.85 10.76
N THR A 345 -8.84 -17.12 10.22
CA THR A 345 -9.08 -15.85 9.52
C THR A 345 -9.05 -15.98 8.00
N GLY A 346 -8.77 -17.16 7.46
CA GLY A 346 -8.76 -17.39 6.02
C GLY A 346 -7.83 -18.51 5.59
N TYR A 347 -7.35 -18.41 4.35
CA TYR A 347 -6.41 -19.35 3.76
C TYR A 347 -5.42 -18.66 2.82
N VAL A 348 -4.17 -19.13 2.83
CA VAL A 348 -3.17 -18.78 1.81
C VAL A 348 -3.00 -19.96 0.87
N VAL A 349 -3.02 -19.72 -0.43
CA VAL A 349 -2.79 -20.73 -1.47
C VAL A 349 -1.34 -20.66 -1.95
N SER A 350 -0.61 -21.76 -1.82
CA SER A 350 0.80 -21.87 -2.27
C SER A 350 0.89 -21.87 -3.80
N GLU A 351 -0.03 -22.61 -4.43
CA GLU A 351 -0.18 -22.62 -5.88
C GLU A 351 -1.28 -21.63 -6.25
N ASN A 352 -0.89 -20.48 -6.79
CA ASN A 352 -1.84 -19.45 -7.17
C ASN A 352 -2.56 -19.82 -8.48
N THR A 353 -3.32 -20.93 -8.46
CA THR A 353 -4.16 -21.41 -9.56
C THR A 353 -5.64 -21.12 -9.31
N PRO A 354 -6.47 -20.98 -10.36
CA PRO A 354 -7.92 -20.84 -10.19
C PRO A 354 -8.55 -21.99 -9.40
N ALA A 355 -8.02 -23.22 -9.53
CA ALA A 355 -8.53 -24.39 -8.81
C ALA A 355 -8.23 -24.31 -7.30
N ALA A 356 -7.00 -23.97 -6.93
CA ALA A 356 -6.61 -23.82 -5.53
C ALA A 356 -7.36 -22.66 -4.85
N LEU A 357 -7.56 -21.55 -5.55
CA LEU A 357 -8.39 -20.43 -5.07
C LEU A 357 -9.82 -20.90 -4.83
N ALA A 358 -10.43 -21.60 -5.80
CA ALA A 358 -11.81 -22.10 -5.71
C ALA A 358 -11.98 -23.05 -4.51
N ASP A 359 -11.05 -23.99 -4.28
CA ASP A 359 -11.11 -24.91 -3.12
C ASP A 359 -11.17 -24.14 -1.79
N ARG A 360 -10.29 -23.15 -1.61
CA ARG A 360 -10.23 -22.38 -0.35
C ARG A 360 -11.42 -21.45 -0.18
N ILE A 361 -11.90 -20.84 -1.26
CA ILE A 361 -13.11 -20.03 -1.25
C ILE A 361 -14.31 -20.90 -0.88
N ALA A 362 -14.49 -22.06 -1.52
CA ALA A 362 -15.61 -22.97 -1.25
C ALA A 362 -15.64 -23.40 0.23
N ARG A 363 -14.49 -23.69 0.83
CA ARG A 363 -14.36 -24.03 2.27
C ARG A 363 -14.86 -22.92 3.19
N LEU A 364 -14.58 -21.63 2.86
CA LEU A 364 -15.10 -20.52 3.65
C LEU A 364 -16.59 -20.32 3.41
N LEU A 365 -17.05 -20.42 2.17
CA LEU A 365 -18.47 -20.27 1.82
C LEU A 365 -19.37 -21.40 2.34
N SER A 366 -18.82 -22.57 2.70
CA SER A 366 -19.56 -23.67 3.33
C SER A 366 -19.81 -23.47 4.81
N ARG A 367 -19.17 -22.48 5.45
CA ARG A 367 -19.41 -22.13 6.84
C ARG A 367 -20.76 -21.41 7.03
N PRO A 368 -21.33 -21.45 8.23
CA PRO A 368 -22.47 -20.60 8.54
C PRO A 368 -22.14 -19.12 8.35
N PRO A 369 -23.15 -18.29 8.08
CA PRO A 369 -22.97 -16.85 8.03
C PRO A 369 -22.26 -16.34 9.29
N ARG A 370 -21.31 -15.43 9.09
CA ARG A 370 -20.50 -14.85 10.18
C ARG A 370 -21.38 -13.96 11.05
N ASP A 371 -21.41 -14.23 12.33
CA ASP A 371 -22.00 -13.38 13.36
C ASP A 371 -21.00 -12.29 13.84
N THR A 372 -21.45 -11.46 14.76
CA THR A 372 -20.65 -10.36 15.31
C THR A 372 -19.43 -10.87 16.07
N ASP A 373 -19.56 -11.94 16.83
CA ASP A 373 -18.46 -12.49 17.66
C ASP A 373 -17.36 -13.07 16.77
N ALA A 374 -17.73 -13.80 15.72
CA ALA A 374 -16.78 -14.27 14.72
C ALA A 374 -16.07 -13.13 13.99
N ALA A 375 -16.78 -12.06 13.66
CA ALA A 375 -16.17 -10.87 13.05
C ALA A 375 -15.17 -10.17 14.00
N LEU A 376 -15.50 -10.06 15.28
CA LEU A 376 -14.62 -9.48 16.29
C LEU A 376 -13.39 -10.36 16.55
N ALA A 377 -13.54 -11.69 16.55
CA ALA A 377 -12.42 -12.64 16.68
C ALA A 377 -11.44 -12.51 15.49
N ILE A 378 -11.94 -12.38 14.26
CA ILE A 378 -11.11 -12.13 13.09
C ILE A 378 -10.36 -10.81 13.24
N ARG A 379 -11.03 -9.73 13.62
CA ARG A 379 -10.42 -8.41 13.84
C ARG A 379 -9.31 -8.44 14.88
N GLU A 380 -9.48 -9.19 15.97
CA GLU A 380 -8.48 -9.31 17.04
C GLU A 380 -7.12 -9.77 16.49
N SER A 381 -7.10 -10.61 15.47
CA SER A 381 -5.88 -11.16 14.88
C SER A 381 -4.95 -10.09 14.27
N VAL A 382 -5.49 -8.91 13.92
CA VAL A 382 -4.73 -7.83 13.25
C VAL A 382 -4.57 -6.57 14.10
N LYS A 383 -4.97 -6.58 15.37
CA LYS A 383 -4.82 -5.40 16.25
C LYS A 383 -3.38 -4.92 16.42
N SER A 384 -2.42 -5.82 16.41
CA SER A 384 -0.99 -5.50 16.49
C SER A 384 -0.48 -4.71 15.29
N PHE A 385 -1.20 -4.76 14.16
CA PHE A 385 -0.91 -3.99 12.96
C PHE A 385 -1.56 -2.59 12.96
N GLY A 386 -2.15 -2.13 14.08
CA GLY A 386 -2.63 -0.75 14.19
C GLY A 386 -1.49 0.27 14.03
N TRP A 387 -1.76 1.41 13.35
CA TRP A 387 -0.73 2.42 13.05
C TRP A 387 0.03 2.90 14.27
N ALA A 388 -0.60 2.94 15.44
CA ALA A 388 0.08 3.26 16.71
C ALA A 388 1.26 2.31 16.97
N SER A 389 1.08 1.00 16.82
CA SER A 389 2.15 0.01 16.99
C SER A 389 3.23 0.16 15.93
N ILE A 390 2.83 0.34 14.68
CA ILE A 390 3.74 0.46 13.53
C ILE A 390 4.60 1.73 13.61
N ALA A 391 4.02 2.89 13.91
CA ALA A 391 4.79 4.13 14.08
C ALA A 391 5.80 4.01 15.23
N GLY A 392 5.42 3.33 16.31
CA GLY A 392 6.37 3.02 17.40
C GLY A 392 7.53 2.13 16.94
N ALA A 393 7.28 1.16 16.06
CA ALA A 393 8.31 0.34 15.46
C ALA A 393 9.22 1.15 14.52
N VAL A 394 8.64 1.99 13.66
CA VAL A 394 9.40 2.89 12.79
C VAL A 394 10.32 3.80 13.61
N ILE A 395 9.82 4.45 14.67
CA ILE A 395 10.65 5.32 15.53
C ILE A 395 11.82 4.55 16.14
N ARG A 396 11.64 3.31 16.59
CA ARG A 396 12.74 2.50 17.13
C ARG A 396 13.85 2.26 16.10
N GLU A 397 13.52 2.21 14.81
CA GLU A 397 14.49 2.08 13.73
C GLU A 397 15.12 3.42 13.31
N LEU A 398 14.42 4.53 13.50
CA LEU A 398 14.93 5.87 13.16
C LEU A 398 15.91 6.39 14.22
N LEU A 399 15.64 6.18 15.51
CA LEU A 399 16.47 6.73 16.58
C LEU A 399 17.96 6.35 16.51
N PRO A 400 18.34 5.07 16.29
CA PRO A 400 19.77 4.70 16.19
C PRO A 400 20.48 5.34 14.99
N VAL A 401 19.75 5.68 13.93
CA VAL A 401 20.30 6.30 12.73
C VAL A 401 20.73 7.75 13.00
N LEU A 402 20.04 8.45 13.92
CA LEU A 402 20.36 9.82 14.30
C LEU A 402 21.64 9.92 15.14
N ASP A 403 21.95 8.86 15.87
CA ASP A 403 23.14 8.82 16.74
C ASP A 403 24.39 8.31 15.99
N ALA A 404 24.21 7.73 14.80
CA ALA A 404 25.29 7.30 13.94
C ALA A 404 26.00 8.51 13.31
N ARG A 405 27.35 8.54 13.40
CA ARG A 405 28.15 9.58 12.73
C ARG A 405 27.90 9.50 11.21
N MET A 406 27.56 10.64 10.61
CA MET A 406 27.54 10.75 9.16
C MET A 406 28.93 10.44 8.60
N PRO A 407 29.04 9.59 7.54
CA PRO A 407 30.32 9.42 6.88
C PRO A 407 30.82 10.76 6.38
N ALA A 408 32.10 11.06 6.63
CA ALA A 408 32.72 12.28 6.10
C ALA A 408 32.56 12.24 4.56
N VAL A 409 32.11 13.36 4.00
CA VAL A 409 32.05 13.52 2.55
C VAL A 409 33.51 13.57 2.08
N ALA A 410 33.94 12.55 1.33
CA ALA A 410 35.25 12.52 0.71
C ALA A 410 35.28 13.42 -0.54
#